data_f1886189aaf0872f26850172d38190e1
#
_entry.id   f1886189aaf0872f26850172d38190e1
#
_cell.length_a   1.000
_cell.length_b   1.000
_cell.length_c   1.000
_cell.angle_alpha   90.00
_cell.angle_beta   90.00
_cell.angle_gamma   90.00
#
_symmetry.space_group_name_H-M   'P 1'
#
loop_
_entity.id
_entity.type
_entity.pdbx_description
1 polymer ?
#
loop_
_entity_poly.entity_id
_entity_poly.type
_entity_poly.pdbx_seq_one_letter_code
_entity_poly.pdbx_strand_id
1 'polypeptide(L)'
;MGAGLSFEVKVSLFRQSARIALVAMACVVALSACAGNKKSKPHLAYLERPVELLYATGANRLDRRQWNQAVGYFQEVERQHPYSEWSRRSILMQAYAHYQSNDYPEAVGDAERFIQLYPGNPTAAYAHYIKAICYFEQIVDVNRDQAATGQALDSLRSVVQRYPRSEYAQDSRLKIDMVNDQLAGKEMTVGRWYLRSGDTLSAANRFRTVVDRYQTTTHTPEALYRLVETYLTLGLLDEAKRNGAVLGYNYPGDVWYSDAYRLLTSKGLKPSIEPKAGGKRGLLRLPFRKDKNETVRPPVTSDAQSSATETAAKTTGAAEVIPEPRTKRKLFRLPFGKKG
;
A
#
# COMPACT_ATOMS: atom_id res chain seq x y z
N MET A 1 77.38 -13.90 24.12
CA MET A 1 76.25 -12.94 24.13
C MET A 1 75.21 -13.33 23.07
N GLY A 2 74.42 -14.38 23.25
CA GLY A 2 73.49 -14.86 22.25
C GLY A 2 72.21 -15.51 22.79
N ALA A 3 71.98 -15.57 24.10
CA ALA A 3 70.82 -16.27 24.70
C ALA A 3 69.64 -15.42 25.10
N GLY A 4 69.75 -14.09 25.10
CA GLY A 4 68.68 -13.17 25.54
C GLY A 4 67.65 -12.86 24.47
N LEU A 5 67.99 -12.85 23.18
CA LEU A 5 67.15 -12.48 22.06
C LEU A 5 66.08 -13.54 21.74
N SER A 6 66.29 -14.81 22.06
CA SER A 6 65.30 -15.86 21.75
C SER A 6 64.12 -15.94 22.75
N PHE A 7 64.33 -15.45 23.98
CA PHE A 7 63.31 -15.47 25.02
C PHE A 7 62.28 -14.35 24.82
N GLU A 8 62.74 -13.16 24.50
CA GLU A 8 61.86 -11.98 24.23
C GLU A 8 60.92 -12.23 23.02
N VAL A 9 61.47 -12.84 21.95
CA VAL A 9 60.66 -13.15 20.76
C VAL A 9 59.62 -14.22 21.07
N LYS A 10 59.90 -15.22 21.87
CA LYS A 10 58.92 -16.24 22.28
C LYS A 10 57.82 -15.64 23.17
N VAL A 11 58.15 -14.74 24.07
CA VAL A 11 57.17 -14.06 24.94
C VAL A 11 56.28 -13.13 24.14
N SER A 12 56.83 -12.42 23.15
CA SER A 12 56.02 -11.55 22.27
C SER A 12 55.04 -12.33 21.40
N LEU A 13 55.47 -13.45 20.81
CA LEU A 13 54.65 -14.37 20.03
C LEU A 13 53.53 -15.00 20.88
N PHE A 14 53.85 -15.38 22.12
CA PHE A 14 52.83 -15.92 23.04
C PHE A 14 51.78 -14.89 23.43
N ARG A 15 52.18 -13.64 23.67
CA ARG A 15 51.23 -12.52 23.92
C ARG A 15 50.39 -12.18 22.69
N GLN A 16 50.95 -12.32 21.50
CA GLN A 16 50.20 -12.05 20.26
C GLN A 16 49.19 -13.15 19.96
N SER A 17 49.56 -14.43 20.17
CA SER A 17 48.64 -15.56 20.03
C SER A 17 47.48 -15.51 21.05
N ALA A 18 47.79 -15.12 22.31
CA ALA A 18 46.76 -14.95 23.35
C ALA A 18 45.76 -13.82 23.00
N ARG A 19 46.25 -12.71 22.41
CA ARG A 19 45.35 -11.62 21.95
C ARG A 19 44.45 -12.04 20.79
N ILE A 20 45.02 -12.81 19.83
CA ILE A 20 44.23 -13.35 18.72
C ILE A 20 43.16 -14.32 19.21
N ALA A 21 43.52 -15.21 20.16
CA ALA A 21 42.56 -16.13 20.77
C ALA A 21 41.43 -15.41 21.53
N LEU A 22 41.75 -14.32 22.26
CA LEU A 22 40.75 -13.50 22.94
C LEU A 22 39.82 -12.77 21.98
N VAL A 23 40.33 -12.23 20.88
CA VAL A 23 39.51 -11.58 19.84
C VAL A 23 38.62 -12.61 19.12
N ALA A 24 39.16 -13.78 18.81
CA ALA A 24 38.38 -14.86 18.20
C ALA A 24 37.25 -15.33 19.13
N MET A 25 37.52 -15.47 20.42
CA MET A 25 36.51 -15.83 21.42
C MET A 25 35.45 -14.75 21.57
N ALA A 26 35.83 -13.47 21.57
CA ALA A 26 34.89 -12.34 21.59
C ALA A 26 34.00 -12.29 20.35
N CYS A 27 34.55 -12.60 19.16
CA CYS A 27 33.79 -12.71 17.92
C CYS A 27 32.76 -13.85 17.95
N VAL A 28 33.14 -15.03 18.50
CA VAL A 28 32.24 -16.18 18.66
C VAL A 28 31.07 -15.82 19.59
N VAL A 29 31.34 -15.14 20.69
CA VAL A 29 30.30 -14.68 21.62
C VAL A 29 29.38 -13.62 20.98
N ALA A 30 29.94 -12.69 20.20
CA ALA A 30 29.18 -11.68 19.49
C ALA A 30 28.29 -12.30 18.39
N LEU A 31 28.76 -13.31 17.66
CA LEU A 31 27.99 -14.05 16.66
C LEU A 31 26.87 -14.87 17.29
N SER A 32 27.06 -15.39 18.51
CA SER A 32 26.01 -16.12 19.22
C SER A 32 24.88 -15.21 19.71
N ALA A 33 25.15 -13.91 19.97
CA ALA A 33 24.15 -12.93 20.37
C ALA A 33 23.24 -12.50 19.20
N CYS A 34 23.67 -12.69 17.95
CA CYS A 34 22.89 -12.43 16.75
C CYS A 34 21.99 -13.62 16.33
N ALA A 35 22.03 -14.75 17.03
CA ALA A 35 21.06 -15.82 16.84
C ALA A 35 19.71 -15.30 17.31
N GLY A 36 18.96 -14.72 16.35
CA GLY A 36 17.69 -14.05 16.58
C GLY A 36 16.78 -14.91 17.44
N ASN A 37 16.32 -14.32 18.50
CA ASN A 37 15.32 -14.89 19.39
C ASN A 37 14.07 -15.20 18.57
N LYS A 38 13.96 -16.41 18.01
CA LYS A 38 12.74 -16.90 17.40
C LYS A 38 11.70 -16.83 18.51
N LYS A 39 10.86 -15.79 18.46
CA LYS A 39 9.71 -15.61 19.35
C LYS A 39 8.95 -16.93 19.33
N SER A 40 9.11 -17.75 20.37
CA SER A 40 8.36 -18.98 20.51
C SER A 40 6.90 -18.61 20.47
N LYS A 41 6.16 -19.17 19.50
CA LYS A 41 4.71 -18.98 19.45
C LYS A 41 4.16 -19.48 20.80
N PRO A 42 3.35 -18.69 21.50
CA PRO A 42 2.82 -19.12 22.79
C PRO A 42 1.97 -20.38 22.57
N HIS A 43 2.51 -21.53 22.96
CA HIS A 43 1.78 -22.78 22.91
C HIS A 43 0.99 -22.93 24.20
N LEU A 44 -0.32 -22.81 24.12
CA LEU A 44 -1.20 -23.06 25.27
C LEU A 44 -1.20 -24.56 25.60
N ALA A 45 -1.04 -24.88 26.87
CA ALA A 45 -1.20 -26.27 27.34
C ALA A 45 -2.58 -26.79 26.95
N TYR A 46 -2.66 -28.08 26.53
CA TYR A 46 -3.93 -28.69 26.18
C TYR A 46 -4.82 -28.77 27.41
N LEU A 47 -5.84 -27.95 27.42
CA LEU A 47 -6.94 -27.99 28.34
C LEU A 47 -8.22 -27.82 27.51
N GLU A 48 -9.07 -28.80 27.48
CA GLU A 48 -10.37 -28.74 26.78
C GLU A 48 -11.21 -27.60 27.37
N ARG A 49 -11.59 -26.67 26.54
CA ARG A 49 -12.33 -25.46 26.93
C ARG A 49 -13.49 -25.24 25.97
N PRO A 50 -14.61 -24.68 26.46
CA PRO A 50 -15.70 -24.26 25.60
C PRO A 50 -15.19 -23.30 24.50
N VAL A 51 -15.65 -23.51 23.27
CA VAL A 51 -15.19 -22.77 22.10
C VAL A 51 -15.45 -21.28 22.22
N GLU A 52 -16.60 -20.90 22.80
CA GLU A 52 -17.00 -19.53 23.06
C GLU A 52 -16.01 -18.82 24.00
N LEU A 53 -15.57 -19.53 25.04
CA LEU A 53 -14.62 -18.99 26.01
C LEU A 53 -13.24 -18.76 25.39
N LEU A 54 -12.76 -19.70 24.56
CA LEU A 54 -11.50 -19.56 23.83
C LEU A 54 -11.55 -18.39 22.88
N TYR A 55 -12.60 -18.30 22.08
CA TYR A 55 -12.76 -17.21 21.11
C TYR A 55 -12.89 -15.84 21.82
N ALA A 56 -13.74 -15.73 22.83
CA ALA A 56 -13.91 -14.48 23.59
C ALA A 56 -12.62 -14.05 24.29
N THR A 57 -11.81 -15.00 24.78
CA THR A 57 -10.50 -14.69 25.35
C THR A 57 -9.55 -14.16 24.27
N GLY A 58 -9.51 -14.78 23.10
CA GLY A 58 -8.75 -14.30 21.94
C GLY A 58 -9.16 -12.87 21.54
N ALA A 59 -10.46 -12.60 21.43
CA ALA A 59 -10.99 -11.28 21.12
C ALA A 59 -10.59 -10.23 22.17
N ASN A 60 -10.67 -10.57 23.46
CA ASN A 60 -10.23 -9.68 24.55
C ASN A 60 -8.72 -9.37 24.48
N ARG A 61 -7.88 -10.33 24.02
CA ARG A 61 -6.47 -10.09 23.79
C ARG A 61 -6.23 -9.14 22.59
N LEU A 62 -7.04 -9.24 21.54
CA LEU A 62 -7.01 -8.29 20.42
C LEU A 62 -7.31 -6.86 20.89
N ASP A 63 -8.36 -6.67 21.70
CA ASP A 63 -8.74 -5.35 22.20
C ASP A 63 -7.60 -4.71 23.04
N ARG A 64 -6.86 -5.55 23.75
CA ARG A 64 -5.67 -5.15 24.52
C ARG A 64 -4.41 -5.02 23.68
N ARG A 65 -4.48 -5.19 22.35
CA ARG A 65 -3.35 -5.20 21.41
C ARG A 65 -2.29 -6.26 21.71
N GLN A 66 -2.68 -7.34 22.34
CA GLN A 66 -1.82 -8.48 22.64
C GLN A 66 -1.89 -9.50 21.49
N TRP A 67 -1.44 -9.06 20.29
CA TRP A 67 -1.64 -9.75 19.02
C TRP A 67 -1.19 -11.20 19.04
N ASN A 68 0.04 -11.48 19.48
CA ASN A 68 0.58 -12.84 19.53
C ASN A 68 -0.18 -13.77 20.49
N GLN A 69 -0.69 -13.22 21.61
CA GLN A 69 -1.50 -14.00 22.54
C GLN A 69 -2.87 -14.30 21.93
N ALA A 70 -3.47 -13.31 21.25
CA ALA A 70 -4.74 -13.51 20.56
C ALA A 70 -4.63 -14.61 19.50
N VAL A 71 -3.57 -14.60 18.69
CA VAL A 71 -3.28 -15.65 17.69
C VAL A 71 -3.24 -17.03 18.36
N GLY A 72 -2.53 -17.16 19.50
CA GLY A 72 -2.48 -18.44 20.23
C GLY A 72 -3.85 -18.97 20.65
N TYR A 73 -4.75 -18.09 21.11
CA TYR A 73 -6.12 -18.50 21.47
C TYR A 73 -6.95 -18.88 20.24
N PHE A 74 -6.84 -18.14 19.12
CA PHE A 74 -7.55 -18.49 17.88
C PHE A 74 -7.02 -19.77 17.24
N GLN A 75 -5.71 -20.04 17.31
CA GLN A 75 -5.15 -21.33 16.90
C GLN A 75 -5.67 -22.47 17.77
N GLU A 76 -5.87 -22.22 19.06
CA GLU A 76 -6.43 -23.22 19.97
C GLU A 76 -7.90 -23.50 19.67
N VAL A 77 -8.71 -22.50 19.29
CA VAL A 77 -10.07 -22.70 18.77
C VAL A 77 -10.06 -23.62 17.56
N GLU A 78 -9.18 -23.37 16.60
CA GLU A 78 -9.07 -24.17 15.38
C GLU A 78 -8.64 -25.61 15.69
N ARG A 79 -7.73 -25.80 16.65
CA ARG A 79 -7.21 -27.09 17.04
C ARG A 79 -8.23 -27.95 17.78
N GLN A 80 -8.99 -27.35 18.74
CA GLN A 80 -9.97 -28.09 19.56
C GLN A 80 -11.31 -28.27 18.84
N HIS A 81 -11.71 -27.31 17.99
CA HIS A 81 -13.03 -27.26 17.37
C HIS A 81 -12.96 -26.97 15.86
N PRO A 82 -12.26 -27.77 15.04
CA PRO A 82 -11.92 -27.47 13.65
C PRO A 82 -13.13 -27.27 12.72
N TYR A 83 -14.25 -27.92 13.04
CA TYR A 83 -15.46 -27.87 12.22
C TYR A 83 -16.49 -26.84 12.71
N SER A 84 -16.18 -26.11 13.76
CA SER A 84 -17.06 -25.09 14.29
C SER A 84 -17.10 -23.82 13.46
N GLU A 85 -18.17 -23.06 13.55
CA GLU A 85 -18.24 -21.73 12.99
C GLU A 85 -17.19 -20.80 13.62
N TRP A 86 -16.87 -21.02 14.89
CA TRP A 86 -15.84 -20.28 15.61
C TRP A 86 -14.43 -20.52 15.05
N SER A 87 -14.14 -21.74 14.57
CA SER A 87 -12.87 -22.04 13.89
C SER A 87 -12.71 -21.22 12.63
N ARG A 88 -13.76 -21.15 11.82
CA ARG A 88 -13.77 -20.33 10.61
C ARG A 88 -13.52 -18.85 10.90
N ARG A 89 -14.19 -18.30 11.91
CA ARG A 89 -13.98 -16.93 12.38
C ARG A 89 -12.55 -16.74 12.94
N SER A 90 -12.04 -17.74 13.64
CA SER A 90 -10.70 -17.68 14.25
C SER A 90 -9.59 -17.58 13.22
N ILE A 91 -9.66 -18.28 12.08
CA ILE A 91 -8.68 -18.14 10.99
C ILE A 91 -8.63 -16.68 10.49
N LEU A 92 -9.77 -16.06 10.30
CA LEU A 92 -9.85 -14.69 9.85
C LEU A 92 -9.30 -13.71 10.90
N MET A 93 -9.56 -13.98 12.19
CA MET A 93 -9.03 -13.17 13.30
C MET A 93 -7.52 -13.35 13.50
N GLN A 94 -6.95 -14.53 13.15
CA GLN A 94 -5.51 -14.74 13.09
C GLN A 94 -4.88 -13.84 12.01
N ALA A 95 -5.43 -13.86 10.78
CA ALA A 95 -4.98 -12.98 9.71
C ALA A 95 -5.01 -11.50 10.13
N TYR A 96 -6.08 -11.07 10.79
CA TYR A 96 -6.20 -9.71 11.32
C TYR A 96 -5.15 -9.40 12.40
N ALA A 97 -4.93 -10.33 13.34
CA ALA A 97 -3.96 -10.16 14.42
C ALA A 97 -2.52 -10.04 13.89
N HIS A 98 -2.15 -10.92 12.94
CA HIS A 98 -0.85 -10.85 12.26
C HIS A 98 -0.67 -9.55 11.47
N TYR A 99 -1.72 -9.09 10.76
CA TYR A 99 -1.69 -7.78 10.10
C TYR A 99 -1.46 -6.65 11.10
N GLN A 100 -2.15 -6.66 12.24
CA GLN A 100 -2.00 -5.62 13.27
C GLN A 100 -0.63 -5.64 13.96
N SER A 101 0.04 -6.78 14.00
CA SER A 101 1.42 -6.92 14.52
C SER A 101 2.48 -6.58 13.48
N ASN A 102 2.09 -6.24 12.24
CA ASN A 102 2.95 -6.05 11.06
C ASN A 102 3.69 -7.34 10.64
N ASP A 103 3.15 -8.49 10.99
CA ASP A 103 3.62 -9.79 10.53
C ASP A 103 2.88 -10.16 9.24
N TYR A 104 3.22 -9.43 8.17
CA TYR A 104 2.50 -9.50 6.90
C TYR A 104 2.56 -10.87 6.20
N PRO A 105 3.70 -11.59 6.20
CA PRO A 105 3.75 -12.92 5.60
C PRO A 105 2.77 -13.91 6.25
N GLU A 106 2.69 -13.93 7.58
CA GLU A 106 1.78 -14.81 8.31
C GLU A 106 0.31 -14.39 8.09
N ALA A 107 0.05 -13.06 8.06
CA ALA A 107 -1.28 -12.54 7.76
C ALA A 107 -1.77 -12.95 6.36
N VAL A 108 -0.88 -12.89 5.36
CA VAL A 108 -1.18 -13.35 3.98
C VAL A 108 -1.46 -14.85 3.97
N GLY A 109 -0.64 -15.65 4.67
CA GLY A 109 -0.83 -17.12 4.77
C GLY A 109 -2.18 -17.49 5.38
N ASP A 110 -2.57 -16.84 6.48
CA ASP A 110 -3.87 -17.10 7.12
C ASP A 110 -5.04 -16.65 6.22
N ALA A 111 -4.91 -15.49 5.57
CA ALA A 111 -5.93 -15.00 4.64
C ALA A 111 -6.09 -15.94 3.43
N GLU A 112 -5.01 -16.43 2.86
CA GLU A 112 -5.03 -17.41 1.76
C GLU A 112 -5.66 -18.72 2.18
N ARG A 113 -5.30 -19.22 3.36
CA ARG A 113 -5.91 -20.43 3.94
C ARG A 113 -7.42 -20.27 4.10
N PHE A 114 -7.88 -19.11 4.60
CA PHE A 114 -9.31 -18.82 4.69
C PHE A 114 -9.99 -18.83 3.31
N ILE A 115 -9.40 -18.17 2.33
CA ILE A 115 -9.94 -18.09 0.96
C ILE A 115 -10.03 -19.47 0.31
N GLN A 116 -9.04 -20.35 0.54
CA GLN A 116 -9.02 -21.70 -0.02
C GLN A 116 -10.08 -22.59 0.64
N LEU A 117 -10.23 -22.50 1.97
CA LEU A 117 -11.18 -23.33 2.72
C LEU A 117 -12.64 -22.87 2.57
N TYR A 118 -12.85 -21.55 2.43
CA TYR A 118 -14.19 -20.95 2.48
C TYR A 118 -14.43 -19.93 1.35
N PRO A 119 -14.25 -20.29 0.07
CA PRO A 119 -14.31 -19.33 -1.05
C PRO A 119 -15.68 -18.68 -1.24
N GLY A 120 -16.75 -19.37 -0.87
CA GLY A 120 -18.14 -18.87 -0.96
C GLY A 120 -18.64 -18.14 0.30
N ASN A 121 -17.80 -17.95 1.30
CA ASN A 121 -18.23 -17.27 2.52
C ASN A 121 -18.36 -15.76 2.28
N PRO A 122 -19.41 -15.10 2.83
CA PRO A 122 -19.56 -13.64 2.73
C PRO A 122 -18.33 -12.86 3.23
N THR A 123 -17.62 -13.37 4.23
CA THR A 123 -16.41 -12.75 4.81
C THR A 123 -15.15 -12.99 3.96
N ALA A 124 -15.23 -13.76 2.88
CA ALA A 124 -14.08 -13.96 1.98
C ALA A 124 -13.62 -12.63 1.34
N ALA A 125 -14.52 -11.66 1.14
CA ALA A 125 -14.17 -10.32 0.70
C ALA A 125 -13.16 -9.66 1.64
N TYR A 126 -13.35 -9.81 2.96
CA TYR A 126 -12.43 -9.29 3.96
C TYR A 126 -11.08 -10.02 3.95
N ALA A 127 -11.07 -11.35 3.78
CA ALA A 127 -9.82 -12.10 3.68
C ALA A 127 -9.00 -11.68 2.44
N HIS A 128 -9.64 -11.52 1.28
CA HIS A 128 -8.98 -10.97 0.09
C HIS A 128 -8.43 -9.56 0.32
N TYR A 129 -9.16 -8.74 1.07
CA TYR A 129 -8.73 -7.39 1.40
C TYR A 129 -7.53 -7.38 2.36
N ILE A 130 -7.53 -8.21 3.43
CA ILE A 130 -6.36 -8.34 4.34
C ILE A 130 -5.11 -8.73 3.54
N LYS A 131 -5.22 -9.74 2.66
CA LYS A 131 -4.12 -10.14 1.78
C LYS A 131 -3.61 -8.95 0.95
N ALA A 132 -4.51 -8.21 0.30
CA ALA A 132 -4.15 -7.10 -0.55
C ALA A 132 -3.49 -5.95 0.23
N ILE A 133 -4.01 -5.64 1.42
CA ILE A 133 -3.47 -4.57 2.26
C ILE A 133 -2.10 -4.95 2.85
N CYS A 134 -1.87 -6.23 3.15
CA CYS A 134 -0.55 -6.71 3.59
C CYS A 134 0.52 -6.48 2.51
N TYR A 135 0.23 -6.74 1.24
CA TYR A 135 1.16 -6.43 0.16
C TYR A 135 1.32 -4.93 -0.05
N PHE A 136 0.24 -4.15 0.09
CA PHE A 136 0.30 -2.70 -0.03
C PHE A 136 1.18 -2.05 1.04
N GLU A 137 1.06 -2.47 2.30
CA GLU A 137 1.87 -1.95 3.42
C GLU A 137 3.36 -2.35 3.33
N GLN A 138 3.68 -3.39 2.55
CA GLN A 138 5.06 -3.81 2.29
C GLN A 138 5.74 -2.97 1.21
N ILE A 139 5.02 -2.09 0.50
CA ILE A 139 5.62 -1.17 -0.47
C ILE A 139 6.40 -0.10 0.31
N VAL A 140 7.71 -0.26 0.38
CA VAL A 140 8.60 0.72 1.01
C VAL A 140 8.91 1.86 0.05
N ASP A 141 9.28 1.52 -1.18
CA ASP A 141 9.59 2.46 -2.25
C ASP A 141 9.23 1.85 -3.61
N VAL A 142 8.28 2.48 -4.29
CA VAL A 142 7.80 2.08 -5.63
C VAL A 142 8.94 2.05 -6.66
N ASN A 143 10.01 2.83 -6.43
CA ASN A 143 11.17 2.86 -7.33
C ASN A 143 12.06 1.63 -7.20
N ARG A 144 12.12 1.01 -6.02
CA ARG A 144 13.02 -0.09 -5.69
C ARG A 144 12.32 -1.45 -5.76
N ASP A 145 11.11 -1.54 -5.24
CA ASP A 145 10.40 -2.81 -5.05
C ASP A 145 9.20 -2.94 -6.00
N GLN A 146 9.49 -3.31 -7.25
CA GLN A 146 8.45 -3.49 -8.26
C GLN A 146 7.67 -4.79 -8.08
N ALA A 147 8.27 -5.82 -7.47
CA ALA A 147 7.60 -7.09 -7.26
C ALA A 147 6.48 -6.94 -6.22
N ALA A 148 6.77 -6.35 -5.05
CA ALA A 148 5.76 -6.07 -4.03
C ALA A 148 4.65 -5.15 -4.54
N THR A 149 5.02 -4.10 -5.30
CA THR A 149 4.07 -3.19 -5.94
C THR A 149 3.14 -3.92 -6.92
N GLY A 150 3.68 -4.85 -7.72
CA GLY A 150 2.89 -5.69 -8.64
C GLY A 150 1.91 -6.58 -7.88
N GLN A 151 2.37 -7.30 -6.85
CA GLN A 151 1.53 -8.15 -6.01
C GLN A 151 0.42 -7.37 -5.29
N ALA A 152 0.73 -6.16 -4.81
CA ALA A 152 -0.26 -5.29 -4.20
C ALA A 152 -1.34 -4.88 -5.20
N LEU A 153 -0.96 -4.41 -6.40
CA LEU A 153 -1.91 -4.03 -7.45
C LEU A 153 -2.80 -5.19 -7.89
N ASP A 154 -2.22 -6.37 -8.12
CA ASP A 154 -2.97 -7.55 -8.56
C ASP A 154 -3.96 -8.02 -7.49
N SER A 155 -3.53 -8.01 -6.23
CA SER A 155 -4.39 -8.37 -5.10
C SER A 155 -5.51 -7.36 -4.89
N LEU A 156 -5.22 -6.03 -4.94
CA LEU A 156 -6.23 -4.97 -4.84
C LEU A 156 -7.24 -5.02 -5.99
N ARG A 157 -6.76 -5.24 -7.23
CA ARG A 157 -7.63 -5.42 -8.40
C ARG A 157 -8.54 -6.64 -8.26
N SER A 158 -8.01 -7.75 -7.71
CA SER A 158 -8.80 -8.94 -7.43
C SER A 158 -9.96 -8.66 -6.47
N VAL A 159 -9.73 -7.85 -5.41
CA VAL A 159 -10.81 -7.41 -4.50
C VAL A 159 -11.87 -6.63 -5.25
N VAL A 160 -11.48 -5.64 -6.06
CA VAL A 160 -12.41 -4.79 -6.82
C VAL A 160 -13.23 -5.61 -7.83
N GLN A 161 -12.62 -6.58 -8.49
CA GLN A 161 -13.28 -7.42 -9.50
C GLN A 161 -14.26 -8.42 -8.88
N ARG A 162 -13.85 -9.07 -7.77
CA ARG A 162 -14.66 -10.12 -7.14
C ARG A 162 -15.79 -9.55 -6.28
N TYR A 163 -15.56 -8.42 -5.63
CA TYR A 163 -16.47 -7.84 -4.63
C TYR A 163 -16.77 -6.36 -4.90
N PRO A 164 -17.24 -5.96 -6.11
CA PRO A 164 -17.26 -4.57 -6.58
C PRO A 164 -18.15 -3.63 -5.75
N ARG A 165 -19.11 -4.20 -5.00
CA ARG A 165 -20.07 -3.44 -4.16
C ARG A 165 -19.65 -3.38 -2.68
N SER A 166 -18.55 -4.04 -2.29
CA SER A 166 -18.07 -4.02 -0.91
C SER A 166 -17.35 -2.71 -0.59
N GLU A 167 -17.35 -2.33 0.68
CA GLU A 167 -16.54 -1.23 1.21
C GLU A 167 -15.03 -1.47 0.96
N TYR A 168 -14.59 -2.73 1.03
CA TYR A 168 -13.23 -3.14 0.73
C TYR A 168 -12.81 -2.83 -0.72
N ALA A 169 -13.75 -2.92 -1.67
CA ALA A 169 -13.49 -2.55 -3.05
C ALA A 169 -13.34 -1.03 -3.23
N GLN A 170 -14.08 -0.23 -2.45
CA GLN A 170 -13.95 1.23 -2.49
C GLN A 170 -12.58 1.66 -1.99
N ASP A 171 -12.14 1.15 -0.85
CA ASP A 171 -10.82 1.44 -0.31
C ASP A 171 -9.69 0.89 -1.21
N SER A 172 -9.89 -0.30 -1.79
CA SER A 172 -8.93 -0.88 -2.75
C SER A 172 -8.76 0.00 -3.99
N ARG A 173 -9.81 0.64 -4.51
CA ARG A 173 -9.70 1.60 -5.64
C ARG A 173 -8.83 2.79 -5.26
N LEU A 174 -9.06 3.37 -4.08
CA LEU A 174 -8.23 4.49 -3.61
C LEU A 174 -6.75 4.10 -3.49
N LYS A 175 -6.47 2.89 -2.98
CA LYS A 175 -5.09 2.39 -2.88
C LYS A 175 -4.46 2.12 -4.25
N ILE A 176 -5.23 1.60 -5.20
CA ILE A 176 -4.78 1.43 -6.60
C ILE A 176 -4.40 2.79 -7.20
N ASP A 177 -5.25 3.81 -7.00
CA ASP A 177 -4.97 5.16 -7.52
C ASP A 177 -3.70 5.76 -6.89
N MET A 178 -3.50 5.57 -5.57
CA MET A 178 -2.28 6.01 -4.88
C MET A 178 -1.02 5.34 -5.45
N VAL A 179 -1.05 4.04 -5.70
CA VAL A 179 0.09 3.31 -6.26
C VAL A 179 0.34 3.72 -7.71
N ASN A 180 -0.72 3.88 -8.50
CA ASN A 180 -0.59 4.34 -9.89
C ASN A 180 0.00 5.74 -9.97
N ASP A 181 -0.38 6.66 -9.06
CA ASP A 181 0.17 8.02 -9.01
C ASP A 181 1.67 8.01 -8.69
N GLN A 182 2.11 7.15 -7.76
CA GLN A 182 3.54 6.99 -7.46
C GLN A 182 4.32 6.39 -8.65
N LEU A 183 3.76 5.40 -9.34
CA LEU A 183 4.37 4.80 -10.54
C LEU A 183 4.47 5.83 -11.67
N ALA A 184 3.43 6.62 -11.90
CA ALA A 184 3.46 7.72 -12.85
C ALA A 184 4.53 8.75 -12.50
N GLY A 185 4.64 9.14 -11.23
CA GLY A 185 5.66 10.06 -10.74
C GLY A 185 7.09 9.56 -10.99
N LYS A 186 7.32 8.24 -10.86
CA LYS A 186 8.59 7.61 -11.23
C LYS A 186 8.89 7.78 -12.72
N GLU A 187 7.95 7.39 -13.59
CA GLU A 187 8.13 7.52 -15.04
C GLU A 187 8.39 8.97 -15.43
N MET A 188 7.67 9.91 -14.81
CA MET A 188 7.90 11.36 -15.01
C MET A 188 9.30 11.78 -14.59
N THR A 189 9.81 11.28 -13.48
CA THR A 189 11.16 11.62 -13.00
C THR A 189 12.24 11.11 -13.95
N VAL A 190 12.10 9.86 -14.43
CA VAL A 190 13.00 9.27 -15.41
C VAL A 190 12.91 10.00 -16.75
N GLY A 191 11.69 10.32 -17.22
CA GLY A 191 11.47 11.07 -18.45
C GLY A 191 12.11 12.46 -18.41
N ARG A 192 11.96 13.20 -17.31
CA ARG A 192 12.61 14.51 -17.10
C ARG A 192 14.15 14.41 -17.06
N TRP A 193 14.68 13.28 -16.55
CA TRP A 193 16.11 13.04 -16.58
C TRP A 193 16.62 12.85 -18.01
N TYR A 194 15.98 12.02 -18.83
CA TYR A 194 16.32 11.84 -20.24
C TYR A 194 16.22 13.14 -21.03
N LEU A 195 15.20 13.96 -20.75
CA LEU A 195 15.04 15.25 -21.41
C LEU A 195 16.22 16.19 -21.11
N ARG A 196 16.68 16.23 -19.85
CA ARG A 196 17.87 17.03 -19.46
C ARG A 196 19.17 16.50 -20.05
N SER A 197 19.29 15.20 -20.25
CA SER A 197 20.45 14.57 -20.88
C SER A 197 20.45 14.66 -22.40
N GLY A 198 19.40 15.25 -23.01
CA GLY A 198 19.30 15.43 -24.48
C GLY A 198 18.70 14.22 -25.21
N ASP A 199 18.40 13.13 -24.52
CA ASP A 199 17.75 11.96 -25.13
C ASP A 199 16.22 12.14 -25.19
N THR A 200 15.80 12.92 -26.21
CA THR A 200 14.40 13.29 -26.40
C THR A 200 13.50 12.08 -26.71
N LEU A 201 14.02 11.07 -27.43
CA LEU A 201 13.22 9.90 -27.78
C LEU A 201 12.92 9.03 -26.55
N SER A 202 13.94 8.77 -25.73
CA SER A 202 13.74 8.03 -24.48
C SER A 202 12.82 8.79 -23.52
N ALA A 203 12.94 10.11 -23.45
CA ALA A 203 12.03 10.95 -22.67
C ALA A 203 10.58 10.82 -23.14
N ALA A 204 10.33 10.93 -24.45
CA ALA A 204 9.00 10.78 -25.04
C ALA A 204 8.38 9.41 -24.70
N ASN A 205 9.15 8.32 -24.77
CA ASN A 205 8.67 6.98 -24.42
C ASN A 205 8.26 6.87 -22.95
N ARG A 206 8.99 7.51 -22.02
CA ARG A 206 8.60 7.54 -20.60
C ARG A 206 7.32 8.33 -20.37
N PHE A 207 7.20 9.52 -20.96
CA PHE A 207 5.97 10.31 -20.85
C PHE A 207 4.77 9.63 -21.50
N ARG A 208 4.98 8.92 -22.63
CA ARG A 208 3.93 8.09 -23.25
C ARG A 208 3.46 6.99 -22.31
N THR A 209 4.36 6.33 -21.59
CA THR A 209 3.98 5.31 -20.59
C THR A 209 3.01 5.87 -19.54
N VAL A 210 3.20 7.14 -19.11
CA VAL A 210 2.28 7.79 -18.17
C VAL A 210 0.91 7.98 -18.79
N VAL A 211 0.85 8.49 -20.03
CA VAL A 211 -0.41 8.74 -20.73
C VAL A 211 -1.15 7.44 -21.07
N ASP A 212 -0.43 6.37 -21.40
CA ASP A 212 -1.03 5.09 -21.80
C ASP A 212 -1.49 4.23 -20.61
N ARG A 213 -0.73 4.23 -19.51
CA ARG A 213 -0.95 3.31 -18.38
C ARG A 213 -1.52 3.96 -17.12
N TYR A 214 -1.32 5.27 -16.94
CA TYR A 214 -1.62 6.00 -15.70
C TYR A 214 -2.48 7.24 -15.96
N GLN A 215 -3.47 7.13 -16.84
CA GLN A 215 -4.28 8.23 -17.35
C GLN A 215 -5.03 9.04 -16.26
N THR A 216 -5.37 8.41 -15.15
CA THR A 216 -6.15 9.01 -14.06
C THR A 216 -5.28 9.72 -13.01
N THR A 217 -3.96 9.73 -13.19
CA THR A 217 -3.03 10.28 -12.20
C THR A 217 -2.87 11.79 -12.34
N THR A 218 -2.41 12.43 -11.28
CA THR A 218 -2.11 13.86 -11.23
C THR A 218 -0.97 14.27 -12.18
N HIS A 219 -0.20 13.32 -12.66
CA HIS A 219 0.94 13.50 -13.56
C HIS A 219 0.57 13.57 -15.05
N THR A 220 -0.65 13.15 -15.41
CA THR A 220 -1.09 13.06 -16.82
C THR A 220 -1.05 14.39 -17.57
N PRO A 221 -1.50 15.53 -17.01
CA PRO A 221 -1.43 16.81 -17.69
C PRO A 221 0.00 17.23 -18.02
N GLU A 222 0.94 17.08 -17.07
CA GLU A 222 2.36 17.35 -17.33
C GLU A 222 2.93 16.41 -18.39
N ALA A 223 2.60 15.10 -18.33
CA ALA A 223 3.07 14.12 -19.29
C ALA A 223 2.66 14.48 -20.73
N LEU A 224 1.40 14.87 -20.93
CA LEU A 224 0.89 15.33 -22.22
C LEU A 224 1.63 16.60 -22.72
N TYR A 225 1.86 17.57 -21.84
CA TYR A 225 2.67 18.74 -22.16
C TYR A 225 4.09 18.36 -22.58
N ARG A 226 4.77 17.50 -21.84
CA ARG A 226 6.11 17.02 -22.15
C ARG A 226 6.16 16.23 -23.45
N LEU A 227 5.09 15.52 -23.81
CA LEU A 227 4.98 14.89 -25.13
C LEU A 227 4.87 15.93 -26.23
N VAL A 228 4.10 17.01 -26.05
CA VAL A 228 4.09 18.12 -27.02
C VAL A 228 5.48 18.69 -27.21
N GLU A 229 6.20 18.99 -26.13
CA GLU A 229 7.57 19.54 -26.17
C GLU A 229 8.53 18.58 -26.90
N THR A 230 8.54 17.30 -26.53
CA THR A 230 9.44 16.30 -27.13
C THR A 230 9.12 16.04 -28.60
N TYR A 231 7.85 15.95 -28.99
CA TYR A 231 7.46 15.73 -30.37
C TYR A 231 7.76 16.93 -31.27
N LEU A 232 7.61 18.15 -30.77
CA LEU A 232 8.06 19.34 -31.51
C LEU A 232 9.57 19.33 -31.72
N THR A 233 10.34 18.90 -30.72
CA THR A 233 11.82 18.79 -30.87
C THR A 233 12.21 17.69 -31.87
N LEU A 234 11.46 16.61 -31.95
CA LEU A 234 11.67 15.52 -32.91
C LEU A 234 11.10 15.82 -34.31
N GLY A 235 10.43 16.96 -34.51
CA GLY A 235 9.79 17.33 -35.78
C GLY A 235 8.47 16.58 -36.05
N LEU A 236 7.92 15.88 -35.07
CA LEU A 236 6.66 15.11 -35.17
C LEU A 236 5.46 16.04 -34.88
N LEU A 237 5.18 16.96 -35.81
CA LEU A 237 4.21 18.02 -35.60
C LEU A 237 2.78 17.54 -35.38
N ASP A 238 2.37 16.48 -36.07
CA ASP A 238 1.02 15.94 -35.94
C ASP A 238 0.80 15.23 -34.59
N GLU A 239 1.84 14.56 -34.08
CA GLU A 239 1.79 13.97 -32.73
C GLU A 239 1.73 15.04 -31.65
N ALA A 240 2.53 16.14 -31.82
CA ALA A 240 2.48 17.27 -30.92
C ALA A 240 1.07 17.92 -30.89
N LYS A 241 0.46 18.13 -32.05
CA LYS A 241 -0.92 18.66 -32.14
C LYS A 241 -1.93 17.74 -31.46
N ARG A 242 -1.85 16.41 -31.70
CA ARG A 242 -2.75 15.41 -31.10
C ARG A 242 -2.68 15.46 -29.57
N ASN A 243 -1.48 15.40 -29.00
CA ASN A 243 -1.31 15.46 -27.55
C ASN A 243 -1.76 16.81 -26.96
N GLY A 244 -1.50 17.93 -27.68
CA GLY A 244 -2.03 19.23 -27.30
C GLY A 244 -3.56 19.31 -27.33
N ALA A 245 -4.21 18.67 -28.30
CA ALA A 245 -5.67 18.61 -28.39
C ALA A 245 -6.25 17.74 -27.25
N VAL A 246 -5.64 16.59 -26.93
CA VAL A 246 -6.05 15.73 -25.82
C VAL A 246 -5.91 16.48 -24.48
N LEU A 247 -4.81 17.21 -24.29
CA LEU A 247 -4.58 18.02 -23.10
C LEU A 247 -5.64 19.13 -22.98
N GLY A 248 -5.96 19.83 -24.08
CA GLY A 248 -6.94 20.90 -24.10
C GLY A 248 -8.38 20.41 -23.89
N TYR A 249 -8.70 19.22 -24.38
CA TYR A 249 -10.02 18.62 -24.20
C TYR A 249 -10.26 18.18 -22.75
N ASN A 250 -9.30 17.45 -22.16
CA ASN A 250 -9.46 16.88 -20.83
C ASN A 250 -9.12 17.86 -19.69
N TYR A 251 -8.19 18.79 -19.92
CA TYR A 251 -7.65 19.69 -18.90
C TYR A 251 -7.62 21.16 -19.36
N PRO A 252 -8.76 21.75 -19.81
CA PRO A 252 -8.79 23.07 -20.47
C PRO A 252 -8.40 24.24 -19.54
N GLY A 253 -8.45 24.04 -18.22
CA GLY A 253 -8.08 25.04 -17.20
C GLY A 253 -6.72 24.83 -16.58
N ASP A 254 -5.97 23.82 -17.01
CA ASP A 254 -4.67 23.49 -16.43
C ASP A 254 -3.55 24.39 -16.97
N VAL A 255 -2.57 24.67 -16.13
CA VAL A 255 -1.38 25.46 -16.50
C VAL A 255 -0.59 24.77 -17.63
N TRP A 256 -0.51 23.45 -17.59
CA TRP A 256 0.18 22.69 -18.63
C TRP A 256 -0.47 22.83 -20.01
N TYR A 257 -1.79 23.00 -20.06
CA TYR A 257 -2.44 23.30 -21.34
C TYR A 257 -2.10 24.71 -21.83
N SER A 258 -2.10 25.69 -20.95
CA SER A 258 -1.72 27.06 -21.31
C SER A 258 -0.28 27.14 -21.85
N ASP A 259 0.64 26.37 -21.26
CA ASP A 259 2.03 26.27 -21.71
C ASP A 259 2.14 25.54 -23.07
N ALA A 260 1.40 24.44 -23.24
CA ALA A 260 1.32 23.71 -24.51
C ALA A 260 0.76 24.57 -25.64
N TYR A 261 -0.30 25.32 -25.36
CA TYR A 261 -0.94 26.22 -26.32
C TYR A 261 0.05 27.29 -26.81
N ARG A 262 0.77 27.97 -25.91
CA ARG A 262 1.80 28.95 -26.26
C ARG A 262 2.91 28.32 -27.07
N LEU A 263 3.37 27.13 -26.71
CA LEU A 263 4.43 26.41 -27.40
C LEU A 263 4.01 26.06 -28.84
N LEU A 264 2.81 25.52 -29.04
CA LEU A 264 2.27 25.16 -30.36
C LEU A 264 2.08 26.41 -31.24
N THR A 265 1.48 27.47 -30.69
CA THR A 265 1.24 28.71 -31.44
C THR A 265 2.56 29.42 -31.85
N SER A 266 3.58 29.35 -31.00
CA SER A 266 4.92 29.89 -31.36
C SER A 266 5.56 29.19 -32.55
N LYS A 267 5.14 27.95 -32.85
CA LYS A 267 5.56 27.15 -34.01
C LYS A 267 4.59 27.25 -35.19
N GLY A 268 3.59 28.16 -35.11
CA GLY A 268 2.59 28.35 -36.17
C GLY A 268 1.51 27.25 -36.19
N LEU A 269 1.46 26.38 -35.18
CA LEU A 269 0.48 25.30 -35.03
C LEU A 269 -0.70 25.81 -34.21
N LYS A 270 -1.89 25.83 -34.81
CA LYS A 270 -3.12 26.24 -34.08
C LYS A 270 -3.74 25.07 -33.36
N PRO A 271 -3.77 25.03 -31.99
CA PRO A 271 -4.57 24.08 -31.25
C PRO A 271 -6.06 24.29 -31.48
N SER A 272 -6.84 23.23 -31.45
CA SER A 272 -8.29 23.27 -31.73
C SER A 272 -9.12 23.93 -30.63
N ILE A 273 -8.58 24.13 -29.45
CA ILE A 273 -9.27 24.67 -28.26
C ILE A 273 -8.42 25.81 -27.69
N GLU A 274 -9.05 26.94 -27.36
CA GLU A 274 -8.39 28.01 -26.62
C GLU A 274 -8.38 27.72 -25.12
N PRO A 275 -7.25 27.97 -24.41
CA PRO A 275 -7.18 27.75 -22.97
C PRO A 275 -8.11 28.72 -22.24
N LYS A 276 -8.83 28.23 -21.22
CA LYS A 276 -9.63 29.10 -20.35
C LYS A 276 -8.69 30.01 -19.56
N ALA A 277 -8.95 31.33 -19.60
CA ALA A 277 -8.19 32.32 -18.84
C ALA A 277 -8.33 32.03 -17.32
N GLY A 278 -7.23 31.66 -16.64
CA GLY A 278 -7.29 31.41 -15.19
C GLY A 278 -6.10 30.71 -14.56
N GLY A 279 -5.22 30.08 -15.32
CA GLY A 279 -4.07 29.33 -14.76
C GLY A 279 -2.90 30.25 -14.35
N LYS A 280 -3.02 31.02 -13.27
CA LYS A 280 -1.83 31.59 -12.61
C LYS A 280 -1.08 30.44 -11.91
N ARG A 281 0.23 30.34 -12.13
CA ARG A 281 1.12 29.50 -11.31
C ARG A 281 1.04 29.96 -9.86
N GLY A 282 -0.01 29.51 -9.17
CA GLY A 282 -0.07 29.58 -7.73
C GLY A 282 0.77 28.43 -7.20
N LEU A 283 1.82 28.73 -6.43
CA LEU A 283 2.45 27.79 -5.53
C LEU A 283 1.38 26.82 -5.00
N LEU A 284 1.63 25.53 -5.08
CA LEU A 284 0.81 24.46 -4.51
C LEU A 284 0.28 24.85 -3.11
N ARG A 285 -0.85 25.52 -3.09
CA ARG A 285 -1.64 25.70 -1.89
C ARG A 285 -2.47 24.43 -1.76
N LEU A 286 -1.95 23.48 -0.99
CA LEU A 286 -2.74 22.36 -0.51
C LEU A 286 -4.04 22.92 0.09
N PRO A 287 -5.22 22.46 -0.32
CA PRO A 287 -6.48 22.90 0.29
C PRO A 287 -6.68 22.19 1.64
N PHE A 288 -5.90 22.61 2.64
CA PHE A 288 -6.26 22.41 4.03
C PHE A 288 -6.89 23.71 4.55
N ARG A 289 -8.07 24.01 4.02
CA ARG A 289 -8.95 24.95 4.70
C ARG A 289 -9.92 24.16 5.56
N LYS A 290 -9.67 24.24 6.83
CA LYS A 290 -10.54 23.79 7.90
C LYS A 290 -11.74 24.75 7.94
N ASP A 291 -12.77 24.51 7.14
CA ASP A 291 -14.04 25.21 7.33
C ASP A 291 -14.77 24.53 8.47
N LYS A 292 -14.77 25.23 9.60
CA LYS A 292 -15.71 25.01 10.69
C LYS A 292 -17.07 25.55 10.22
N ASN A 293 -18.10 24.73 10.46
CA ASN A 293 -19.51 25.02 10.38
C ASN A 293 -20.12 25.19 8.97
N GLU A 294 -20.51 24.05 8.41
CA GLU A 294 -21.74 24.02 7.63
C GLU A 294 -22.48 22.71 7.93
N THR A 295 -23.54 22.83 8.70
CA THR A 295 -24.53 21.79 8.94
C THR A 295 -25.32 21.59 7.65
N VAL A 296 -24.95 20.61 6.83
CA VAL A 296 -25.76 20.18 5.70
C VAL A 296 -26.88 19.31 6.24
N ARG A 297 -28.08 19.90 6.33
CA ARG A 297 -29.34 19.15 6.47
C ARG A 297 -29.59 18.36 5.18
N PRO A 298 -29.95 17.08 5.26
CA PRO A 298 -30.40 16.35 4.08
C PRO A 298 -31.79 16.90 3.66
N PRO A 299 -32.11 16.94 2.34
CA PRO A 299 -33.39 17.33 1.88
C PRO A 299 -34.45 16.30 2.26
N VAL A 300 -35.45 16.76 2.98
CA VAL A 300 -36.71 16.05 3.24
C VAL A 300 -37.52 16.08 1.95
N THR A 301 -37.71 14.94 1.33
CA THR A 301 -38.84 14.76 0.37
C THR A 301 -39.88 13.95 1.07
N SER A 302 -41.00 14.65 1.25
CA SER A 302 -42.30 14.11 1.65
C SER A 302 -42.91 13.29 0.53
N ASP A 303 -43.78 12.37 0.99
CA ASP A 303 -44.89 11.73 0.32
C ASP A 303 -44.65 10.46 -0.51
N ALA A 304 -44.97 9.33 0.11
CA ALA A 304 -46.06 8.46 -0.35
C ALA A 304 -46.35 7.38 0.71
N GLN A 305 -47.50 7.53 1.33
CA GLN A 305 -48.23 6.47 2.03
C GLN A 305 -48.70 5.41 1.04
N SER A 306 -48.58 4.14 1.33
CA SER A 306 -49.72 3.23 1.53
C SER A 306 -49.28 1.78 1.66
N SER A 307 -49.71 1.22 2.77
CA SER A 307 -50.41 -0.09 2.93
C SER A 307 -49.74 -1.36 2.33
N ALA A 308 -49.37 -2.27 3.18
CA ALA A 308 -50.08 -3.50 3.45
C ALA A 308 -49.18 -4.59 4.07
N THR A 309 -49.64 -5.01 5.22
CA THR A 309 -49.81 -6.38 5.68
C THR A 309 -48.57 -7.21 6.08
N GLU A 310 -48.55 -7.42 7.40
CA GLU A 310 -47.98 -8.50 8.18
C GLU A 310 -47.76 -9.82 7.43
N THR A 311 -46.62 -10.38 7.53
CA THR A 311 -46.49 -11.83 7.88
C THR A 311 -45.19 -12.02 8.65
N ALA A 312 -45.33 -12.42 9.90
CA ALA A 312 -44.24 -12.73 10.79
C ALA A 312 -43.57 -14.05 10.36
N ALA A 313 -42.27 -14.00 10.18
CA ALA A 313 -41.44 -15.19 10.35
C ALA A 313 -40.17 -14.78 11.12
N LYS A 314 -40.18 -15.16 12.41
CA LYS A 314 -38.99 -15.16 13.27
C LYS A 314 -37.92 -16.02 12.61
N THR A 315 -36.83 -15.44 12.21
CA THR A 315 -35.55 -16.12 12.08
C THR A 315 -34.50 -15.24 12.72
N THR A 316 -34.14 -15.66 13.93
CA THR A 316 -33.05 -15.08 14.72
C THR A 316 -31.72 -15.39 14.04
N GLY A 317 -31.31 -14.56 13.09
CA GLY A 317 -29.97 -14.52 12.55
C GLY A 317 -29.16 -13.51 13.35
N ALA A 318 -28.33 -13.98 14.27
CA ALA A 318 -27.35 -13.13 14.92
C ALA A 318 -26.46 -12.48 13.84
N ALA A 319 -26.58 -11.17 13.71
CA ALA A 319 -25.70 -10.41 12.84
C ALA A 319 -24.25 -10.64 13.27
N GLU A 320 -23.46 -11.13 12.34
CA GLU A 320 -22.04 -11.38 12.49
C GLU A 320 -21.33 -10.03 12.65
N VAL A 321 -21.06 -9.64 13.90
CA VAL A 321 -20.26 -8.46 14.21
C VAL A 321 -18.81 -8.78 13.86
N ILE A 322 -18.45 -8.54 12.62
CA ILE A 322 -17.04 -8.48 12.21
C ILE A 322 -16.51 -7.15 12.76
N PRO A 323 -15.41 -7.15 13.53
CA PRO A 323 -14.82 -5.89 13.97
C PRO A 323 -14.41 -5.11 12.72
N GLU A 324 -15.02 -3.94 12.53
CA GLU A 324 -14.61 -3.03 11.48
C GLU A 324 -13.11 -2.77 11.62
N PRO A 325 -12.36 -2.82 10.52
CA PRO A 325 -10.97 -2.42 10.55
C PRO A 325 -10.94 -0.94 10.95
N ARG A 326 -10.63 -0.68 12.22
CA ARG A 326 -10.34 0.69 12.66
C ARG A 326 -9.21 1.16 11.79
N THR A 327 -9.55 1.91 10.76
CA THR A 327 -8.60 2.58 9.89
C THR A 327 -7.64 3.33 10.79
N LYS A 328 -6.45 2.78 10.98
CA LYS A 328 -5.34 3.58 11.44
C LYS A 328 -5.17 4.63 10.36
N ARG A 329 -5.74 5.81 10.56
CA ARG A 329 -5.32 7.02 9.87
C ARG A 329 -3.88 7.31 10.28
N LYS A 330 -2.95 6.46 9.92
CA LYS A 330 -1.59 6.88 9.68
C LYS A 330 -1.68 7.61 8.35
N LEU A 331 -1.87 8.93 8.44
CA LEU A 331 -1.41 9.80 7.37
C LEU A 331 -0.05 9.25 6.96
N PHE A 332 0.06 8.84 5.73
CA PHE A 332 1.31 8.48 5.09
C PHE A 332 2.20 9.71 5.22
N ARG A 333 3.04 9.73 6.25
CA ARG A 333 4.10 10.72 6.39
C ARG A 333 5.14 10.27 5.39
N LEU A 334 5.06 10.84 4.19
CA LEU A 334 6.12 10.74 3.20
C LEU A 334 7.44 11.11 3.91
N PRO A 335 8.50 10.30 3.82
CA PRO A 335 9.80 10.63 4.35
C PRO A 335 10.51 11.61 3.40
N PHE A 336 9.91 12.79 3.17
CA PHE A 336 10.55 13.89 2.49
C PHE A 336 10.43 15.15 3.33
N GLY A 337 11.51 15.47 4.01
CA GLY A 337 11.68 16.78 4.57
C GLY A 337 12.40 16.78 5.92
N LYS A 338 13.71 16.80 5.86
CA LYS A 338 14.60 17.78 6.51
C LYS A 338 16.04 17.37 6.29
N LYS A 339 16.68 18.01 5.36
CA LYS A 339 18.08 18.39 5.52
C LYS A 339 18.13 19.90 5.37
N GLY A 340 18.72 20.50 6.42
CA GLY A 340 18.93 21.90 6.58
C GLY A 340 19.77 22.54 5.50
#